data_d290b18c8f945a10e55b7da48777457f
#
_entry.id   d290b18c8f945a10e55b7da48777457f
#
_cell.length_a   1.000
_cell.length_b   1.000
_cell.length_c   1.000
_cell.angle_alpha   90.00
_cell.angle_beta   90.00
_cell.angle_gamma   90.00
#
_symmetry.space_group_name_H-M   'P 1'
#
loop_
_entity.id
_entity.type
_entity.pdbx_description
1 polymer ?
#
loop_
_entity_poly.entity_id
_entity_poly.type
_entity_poly.pdbx_seq_one_letter_code
_entity_poly.pdbx_strand_id
1 'polypeptide(L)' 'MAEQQLTLTLDERKFLAELLSRVLKDVQIEEHRTKTFSFREIVLREEKLIKTLLGKLGQPPA' A
#
# COMPACT_ATOMS: atom_id res chain seq x y z
N MET A 1 -15.76 10.31 9.21
CA MET A 1 -15.98 9.14 8.36
C MET A 1 -15.98 7.87 9.19
N ALA A 2 -16.97 7.05 9.00
CA ALA A 2 -17.05 5.80 9.75
C ALA A 2 -16.07 4.79 9.18
N GLU A 3 -15.32 4.12 10.06
CA GLU A 3 -14.45 3.03 9.65
C GLU A 3 -15.29 1.78 9.43
N GLN A 4 -14.95 1.03 8.41
CA GLN A 4 -15.64 -0.21 8.10
C GLN A 4 -14.73 -1.38 8.43
N GLN A 5 -15.32 -2.46 8.94
CA GLN A 5 -14.58 -3.68 9.19
C GLN A 5 -14.64 -4.57 7.96
N LEU A 6 -13.51 -5.17 7.64
CA LEU A 6 -13.41 -6.12 6.53
C LEU A 6 -12.96 -7.46 7.08
N THR A 7 -13.82 -8.46 6.90
CA THR A 7 -13.50 -9.82 7.35
C THR A 7 -12.85 -10.59 6.20
N LEU A 8 -11.66 -11.11 6.44
CA LEU A 8 -10.90 -11.84 5.45
C LEU A 8 -10.52 -13.23 5.95
N THR A 9 -10.53 -14.21 5.06
CA THR A 9 -9.94 -15.50 5.36
C THR A 9 -8.42 -15.35 5.42
N LEU A 10 -7.75 -16.37 5.96
CA LEU A 10 -6.28 -16.36 6.02
C LEU A 10 -5.66 -16.27 4.62
N ASP A 11 -6.22 -17.01 3.67
CA ASP A 11 -5.72 -16.98 2.30
C ASP A 11 -5.93 -15.63 1.64
N GLU A 12 -7.07 -15.01 1.87
CA GLU A 12 -7.35 -13.67 1.35
C GLU A 12 -6.39 -12.64 1.93
N ARG A 13 -6.12 -12.74 3.21
CA ARG A 13 -5.18 -11.83 3.87
C ARG A 13 -3.79 -11.98 3.30
N LYS A 14 -3.32 -13.21 3.11
CA LYS A 14 -2.00 -13.45 2.53
C LYS A 14 -1.91 -12.91 1.11
N PHE A 15 -2.93 -13.16 0.32
CA PHE A 15 -2.97 -12.68 -1.07
C PHE A 15 -2.89 -11.17 -1.12
N LEU A 16 -3.69 -10.48 -0.30
CA LEU A 16 -3.68 -9.02 -0.25
C LEU A 16 -2.33 -8.48 0.20
N ALA A 17 -1.73 -9.09 1.22
CA ALA A 17 -0.42 -8.65 1.71
C ALA A 17 0.65 -8.77 0.62
N GLU A 18 0.65 -9.88 -0.11
CA GLU A 18 1.59 -10.08 -1.22
C GLU A 18 1.35 -9.07 -2.34
N LEU A 19 0.09 -8.87 -2.70
CA LEU A 19 -0.28 -7.92 -3.74
C LEU A 19 0.14 -6.50 -3.38
N LEU A 20 -0.17 -6.08 -2.14
CA LEU A 20 0.19 -4.74 -1.67
C LEU A 20 1.69 -4.56 -1.58
N SER A 21 2.43 -5.59 -1.17
CA SER A 21 3.89 -5.52 -1.12
C SER A 21 4.48 -5.33 -2.50
N ARG A 22 3.92 -5.99 -3.50
CA ARG A 22 4.35 -5.86 -4.89
C ARG A 22 4.05 -4.45 -5.41
N VAL A 23 2.85 -3.96 -5.15
CA VAL A 23 2.45 -2.61 -5.55
C VAL A 23 3.32 -1.57 -4.86
N LEU A 24 3.66 -1.79 -3.59
CA LEU A 24 4.53 -0.88 -2.84
C LEU A 24 5.89 -0.73 -3.51
N LYS A 25 6.48 -1.83 -3.98
CA LYS A 25 7.76 -1.77 -4.70
C LYS A 25 7.64 -0.94 -5.97
N ASP A 26 6.56 -1.15 -6.73
CA ASP A 26 6.33 -0.40 -7.95
C ASP A 26 6.15 1.09 -7.67
N VAL A 27 5.41 1.42 -6.62
CA VAL A 27 5.19 2.81 -6.20
C VAL A 27 6.50 3.47 -5.79
N GLN A 28 7.36 2.75 -5.06
CA GLN A 28 8.66 3.27 -4.64
C GLN A 28 9.57 3.54 -5.84
N ILE A 29 9.53 2.69 -6.85
CA ILE A 29 10.28 2.90 -8.09
C ILE A 29 9.76 4.15 -8.81
N GLU A 30 8.44 4.29 -8.90
CA GLU A 30 7.80 5.46 -9.50
C GLU A 30 8.20 6.75 -8.79
N GLU A 31 8.21 6.72 -7.47
CA GLU A 31 8.62 7.88 -6.67
C GLU A 31 10.01 8.37 -7.04
N HIS A 32 10.95 7.45 -7.25
CA HIS A 32 12.31 7.81 -7.62
C HIS A 32 12.43 8.35 -9.04
N ARG A 33 11.54 7.93 -9.93
CA ARG A 33 11.56 8.34 -11.32
C ARG A 33 10.81 9.64 -11.58
N THR A 34 9.85 9.96 -10.72
CA THR A 34 8.96 11.08 -10.93
C THR A 34 9.64 12.40 -10.54
N LYS A 35 9.65 13.35 -11.48
CA LYS A 35 10.23 14.67 -11.26
C LYS A 35 9.18 15.75 -11.08
N THR A 36 7.93 15.46 -11.47
CA THR A 36 6.82 16.39 -11.35
C THR A 36 6.29 16.36 -9.92
N PHE A 37 6.26 17.52 -9.27
CA PHE A 37 5.89 17.63 -7.86
C PHE A 37 4.48 17.10 -7.58
N SER A 38 3.49 17.50 -8.37
CA SER A 38 2.11 17.09 -8.13
C SER A 38 1.92 15.59 -8.31
N PHE A 39 2.57 14.99 -9.29
CA PHE A 39 2.51 13.55 -9.50
C PHE A 39 3.19 12.80 -8.36
N ARG A 40 4.29 13.35 -7.86
CA ARG A 40 5.01 12.78 -6.72
C ARG A 40 4.15 12.76 -5.46
N GLU A 41 3.33 13.80 -5.24
CA GLU A 41 2.41 13.83 -4.10
C GLU A 41 1.40 12.69 -4.16
N ILE A 42 0.87 12.39 -5.36
CA ILE A 42 -0.06 11.28 -5.55
C ILE A 42 0.62 9.95 -5.20
N VAL A 43 1.83 9.75 -5.70
CA VAL A 43 2.61 8.53 -5.43
C VAL A 43 2.89 8.37 -3.94
N LEU A 44 3.27 9.44 -3.27
CA LEU A 44 3.54 9.38 -1.82
C LEU A 44 2.29 9.06 -1.02
N ARG A 45 1.13 9.57 -1.45
CA ARG A 45 -0.15 9.26 -0.80
C ARG A 45 -0.49 7.78 -0.96
N GLU A 46 -0.29 7.23 -2.15
CA GLU A 46 -0.52 5.82 -2.40
C GLU A 46 0.40 4.95 -1.55
N GLU A 47 1.67 5.30 -1.47
CA GLU A 47 2.63 4.59 -0.64
C GLU A 47 2.18 4.55 0.82
N LYS A 48 1.74 5.69 1.34
CA LYS A 48 1.27 5.79 2.72
C LYS A 48 0.06 4.89 2.96
N LEU A 49 -0.90 4.89 2.04
CA LEU A 49 -2.09 4.04 2.16
C LEU A 49 -1.73 2.57 2.13
N ILE A 50 -0.83 2.18 1.25
CA ILE A 50 -0.38 0.78 1.14
C ILE A 50 0.28 0.34 2.44
N LYS A 51 1.18 1.15 2.99
CA LYS A 51 1.84 0.83 4.25
C LYS A 51 0.84 0.71 5.40
N THR A 52 -0.15 1.59 5.44
CA THR A 52 -1.20 1.52 6.44
C THR A 52 -2.00 0.23 6.33
N LEU A 53 -2.38 -0.15 5.11
CA LEU A 53 -3.12 -1.38 4.87
C LEU A 53 -2.31 -2.62 5.23
N LEU A 54 -1.03 -2.65 4.87
CA LEU A 54 -0.16 -3.75 5.24
C LEU A 54 -0.05 -3.90 6.76
N GLY A 55 0.03 -2.79 7.48
CA GLY A 55 0.02 -2.81 8.93
C GLY A 55 -1.26 -3.40 9.49
N LYS A 56 -2.41 -3.05 8.93
CA LYS A 56 -3.70 -3.59 9.34
C LYS A 56 -3.83 -5.08 9.05
N LEU A 57 -3.15 -5.57 8.00
CA LEU A 57 -3.14 -6.99 7.65
C LEU A 57 -2.17 -7.79 8.51
N GLY A 58 -1.40 -7.13 9.37
CA GLY A 58 -0.42 -7.79 10.20
C GLY A 58 0.91 -8.06 9.51
N GLN A 59 1.14 -7.44 8.36
CA GLN A 59 2.40 -7.56 7.63
C GLN A 59 3.20 -6.27 7.78
N PRO A 60 4.45 -6.33 8.26
CA PRO A 60 5.26 -5.14 8.32
C PRO A 60 5.59 -4.65 6.90
N PRO A 61 5.60 -3.34 6.68
CA PRO A 61 6.04 -2.81 5.39
C PRO A 61 7.51 -3.11 5.21
N ALA A 62 7.85 -3.56 4.04
CA ALA A 62 9.23 -3.89 3.72
C ALA A 62 10.08 -2.63 3.55
#